data_8fb87deaeb318337f9fe5e329d4ec07b
#
_entry.id   8fb87deaeb318337f9fe5e329d4ec07b
#
_cell.length_a   1.000
_cell.length_b   1.000
_cell.length_c   1.000
_cell.angle_alpha   90.00
_cell.angle_beta   90.00
_cell.angle_gamma   90.00
#
_symmetry.space_group_name_H-M   'P 1'
#
loop_
_entity.id
_entity.type
_entity.pdbx_description
1 polymer ?
#
loop_
_entity_poly.entity_id
_entity_poly.type
_entity_poly.pdbx_seq_one_letter_code
_entity_poly.pdbx_strand_id
1 'polypeptide(L)' 'MNSTHAQVAQWLNDEIISKGFVSQYDAVTQISERFDKQYAYTGKSGALCIDQGVIRAFRKIKASSI' A
#
# COMPACT_ATOMS: atom_id res chain seq x y z
N MET A 1 -12.46 2.56 13.48
CA MET A 1 -11.12 2.15 13.92
C MET A 1 -10.10 2.62 12.91
N ASN A 2 -9.03 3.26 13.37
CA ASN A 2 -8.05 3.81 12.46
C ASN A 2 -7.06 2.75 12.00
N SER A 3 -6.89 2.64 10.68
CA SER A 3 -5.86 1.76 10.12
C SER A 3 -4.50 2.39 10.31
N THR A 4 -3.47 1.56 10.41
CA THR A 4 -2.09 2.03 10.51
C THR A 4 -1.37 1.77 9.19
N HIS A 5 -0.23 2.44 9.00
CA HIS A 5 0.60 2.19 7.82
C HIS A 5 1.01 0.71 7.74
N ALA A 6 1.27 0.10 8.89
CA ALA A 6 1.64 -1.31 8.93
C ALA A 6 0.51 -2.21 8.46
N GLN A 7 -0.73 -1.89 8.85
CA GLN A 7 -1.89 -2.68 8.42
C GLN A 7 -2.09 -2.60 6.90
N VAL A 8 -1.94 -1.41 6.33
CA VAL A 8 -2.06 -1.23 4.89
C VAL A 8 -0.96 -1.98 4.16
N ALA A 9 0.26 -1.90 4.67
CA ALA A 9 1.40 -2.59 4.08
C ALA A 9 1.22 -4.11 4.15
N GLN A 10 0.71 -4.61 5.26
CA GLN A 10 0.45 -6.04 5.42
C GLN A 10 -0.59 -6.52 4.42
N TRP A 11 -1.67 -5.75 4.27
CA TRP A 11 -2.69 -6.07 3.27
C TRP A 11 -2.09 -6.15 1.86
N LEU A 12 -1.25 -5.17 1.52
CA LEU A 12 -0.62 -5.13 0.21
C LEU A 12 0.28 -6.34 0.00
N ASN A 13 1.06 -6.71 1.01
CA ASN A 13 1.92 -7.88 0.93
C ASN A 13 1.10 -9.16 0.72
N ASP A 14 -0.01 -9.29 1.44
CA ASP A 14 -0.89 -10.45 1.30
C ASP A 14 -1.50 -10.53 -0.09
N GLU A 15 -1.88 -9.40 -0.67
CA GLU A 15 -2.41 -9.35 -2.03
C GLU A 15 -1.38 -9.80 -3.05
N ILE A 16 -0.13 -9.36 -2.89
CA ILE A 16 0.94 -9.74 -3.80
C ILE A 16 1.20 -11.26 -3.71
N ILE A 17 1.23 -11.79 -2.51
CA ILE A 17 1.43 -13.23 -2.30
C ILE A 17 0.29 -14.03 -2.92
N SER A 18 -0.94 -13.58 -2.72
CA SER A 18 -2.14 -14.27 -3.19
C SER A 18 -2.26 -14.24 -4.71
N LYS A 19 -1.95 -13.10 -5.33
CA LYS A 19 -2.14 -12.90 -6.77
C LYS A 19 -0.87 -12.99 -7.59
N GLY A 20 0.28 -12.98 -6.91
CA GLY A 20 1.58 -12.99 -7.58
C GLY A 20 2.04 -11.62 -8.03
N PHE A 21 1.12 -10.70 -8.29
CA PHE A 21 1.45 -9.36 -8.75
C PHE A 21 0.26 -8.43 -8.51
N VAL A 22 0.56 -7.20 -8.08
CA VAL A 22 -0.45 -6.14 -7.94
C VAL A 22 0.14 -4.88 -8.56
N SER A 23 -0.55 -4.31 -9.54
CA SER A 23 -0.08 -3.07 -10.17
C SER A 23 -0.23 -1.90 -9.18
N GLN A 24 0.57 -0.86 -9.38
CA GLN A 24 0.50 0.31 -8.53
C GLN A 24 -0.89 0.95 -8.58
N TYR A 25 -1.49 1.02 -9.76
CA TYR A 25 -2.82 1.59 -9.90
C TYR A 25 -3.86 0.82 -9.10
N ASP A 26 -3.85 -0.51 -9.20
CA ASP A 26 -4.77 -1.35 -8.45
C ASP A 26 -4.54 -1.21 -6.95
N ALA A 27 -3.28 -1.21 -6.52
CA ALA A 27 -2.94 -1.09 -5.11
C ALA A 27 -3.45 0.23 -4.54
N VAL A 28 -3.20 1.34 -5.23
CA VAL A 28 -3.62 2.67 -4.77
C VAL A 28 -5.15 2.76 -4.71
N THR A 29 -5.82 2.27 -5.75
CA THR A 29 -7.28 2.31 -5.81
C THR A 29 -7.90 1.53 -4.64
N GLN A 30 -7.43 0.33 -4.38
CA GLN A 30 -7.97 -0.49 -3.32
C GLN A 30 -7.62 0.03 -1.93
N ILE A 31 -6.43 0.57 -1.76
CA ILE A 31 -6.05 1.18 -0.49
C ILE A 31 -6.98 2.37 -0.18
N SER A 32 -7.24 3.19 -1.17
CA SER A 32 -8.11 4.34 -1.03
C SER A 32 -9.54 3.93 -0.66
N GLU A 33 -10.02 2.83 -1.20
CA GLU A 33 -11.38 2.34 -0.94
C GLU A 33 -11.50 1.57 0.36
N ARG A 34 -10.50 0.73 0.69
CA ARG A 34 -10.58 -0.17 1.85
C ARG A 34 -10.12 0.48 3.15
N PHE A 35 -9.18 1.40 3.07
CA PHE A 35 -8.60 2.02 4.27
C PHE A 35 -8.99 3.50 4.32
N ASP A 36 -8.09 4.37 3.91
CA ASP A 36 -8.34 5.80 3.97
C ASP A 36 -7.58 6.47 2.82
N LYS A 37 -8.17 7.55 2.32
CA LYS A 37 -7.55 8.31 1.23
C LYS A 37 -6.20 8.90 1.63
N GLN A 38 -5.93 9.02 2.93
CA GLN A 38 -4.64 9.53 3.40
C GLN A 38 -3.47 8.61 3.04
N TYR A 39 -3.75 7.33 2.75
CA TYR A 39 -2.71 6.38 2.37
C TYR A 39 -2.41 6.38 0.88
N ALA A 40 -3.12 7.20 0.12
CA ALA A 40 -2.90 7.35 -1.30
C ALA A 40 -3.01 8.84 -1.62
N TYR A 41 -2.11 9.34 -2.47
CA TYR A 41 -2.10 10.77 -2.80
C TYR A 41 -1.79 10.96 -4.28
N THR A 42 -2.11 12.15 -4.79
CA THR A 42 -1.82 12.51 -6.17
C THR A 42 -0.46 13.22 -6.21
N GLY A 43 0.47 12.68 -6.98
CA GLY A 43 1.78 13.29 -7.15
C GLY A 43 1.74 14.50 -8.07
N LYS A 44 2.89 15.15 -8.23
CA LYS A 44 3.00 16.37 -9.04
C LYS A 44 2.59 16.16 -10.49
N SER A 45 2.77 14.97 -11.01
CA SER A 45 2.41 14.63 -12.39
C SER A 45 0.97 14.20 -12.55
N GLY A 46 0.18 14.23 -11.48
CA GLY A 46 -1.19 13.75 -11.49
C GLY A 46 -1.34 12.26 -11.30
N ALA A 47 -0.24 11.53 -11.15
CA ALA A 47 -0.27 10.09 -10.93
C ALA A 47 -0.60 9.78 -9.48
N LEU A 48 -1.39 8.73 -9.25
CA LEU A 48 -1.71 8.27 -7.90
C LEU A 48 -0.50 7.53 -7.32
N CYS A 49 -0.19 7.85 -6.07
CA CYS A 49 0.95 7.29 -5.36
C CYS A 49 0.53 6.75 -3.99
N ILE A 50 1.24 5.75 -3.52
CA ILE A 50 1.03 5.19 -2.19
C ILE A 50 1.81 6.05 -1.18
N ASP A 51 1.21 6.32 -0.03
CA ASP A 51 1.86 7.09 1.03
C ASP A 51 3.20 6.46 1.41
N GLN A 52 4.21 7.32 1.64
CA GLN A 52 5.57 6.85 1.93
C GLN A 52 5.65 6.03 3.22
N GLY A 53 4.81 6.35 4.21
CA GLY A 53 4.76 5.56 5.43
C GLY A 53 4.36 4.11 5.17
N VAL A 54 3.43 3.91 4.24
CA VAL A 54 3.03 2.56 3.84
C VAL A 54 4.18 1.85 3.11
N ILE A 55 4.87 2.56 2.23
CA ILE A 55 6.00 1.99 1.50
C ILE A 55 7.11 1.57 2.46
N ARG A 56 7.41 2.40 3.45
CA ARG A 56 8.42 2.06 4.46
C ARG A 56 8.04 0.82 5.26
N ALA A 57 6.78 0.74 5.68
CA ALA A 57 6.29 -0.42 6.40
C ALA A 57 6.33 -1.68 5.54
N PHE A 58 5.99 -1.54 4.27
CA PHE A 58 6.03 -2.64 3.31
C PHE A 58 7.47 -3.16 3.13
N ARG A 59 8.44 -2.27 3.05
CA ARG A 59 9.85 -2.65 2.94
C ARG A 59 10.31 -3.42 4.15
N LYS A 60 9.87 -3.03 5.34
CA LYS A 60 10.20 -3.75 6.58
C LYS A 60 9.63 -5.15 6.57
N ILE A 61 8.41 -5.32 6.11
CA ILE A 61 7.78 -6.63 6.02
C ILE A 61 8.58 -7.52 5.07
N LYS A 62 8.95 -7.00 3.92
CA LYS A 62 9.74 -7.74 2.94
C LYS A 62 11.13 -8.10 3.47
N ALA A 63 11.76 -7.19 4.17
CA ALA A 63 13.09 -7.42 4.74
C ALA A 63 13.06 -8.53 5.79
N SER A 64 11.98 -8.61 6.58
CA SER A 64 11.89 -9.61 7.64
C SER A 64 11.38 -10.96 7.15
N SER A 65 10.95 -11.08 5.91
CA SER A 65 10.41 -12.34 5.38
C SER A 65 11.47 -13.19 4.65
N ILE A 66 12.71 -12.82 4.73
CA ILE A 66 13.82 -13.56 4.12
C ILE A 66 14.27 -14.71 5.01
#